data_2214f3def2ecd15e619f6f55f4385554
#
_entry.id   2214f3def2ecd15e619f6f55f4385554
#
_cell.length_a   1.000
_cell.length_b   1.000
_cell.length_c   1.000
_cell.angle_alpha   90.00
_cell.angle_beta   90.00
_cell.angle_gamma   90.00
#
_symmetry.space_group_name_H-M   'P 1'
#
loop_
_entity.id
_entity.type
_entity.pdbx_description
1 polymer ?
#
loop_
_entity_poly.entity_id
_entity_poly.type
_entity_poly.pdbx_seq_one_letter_code
_entity_poly.pdbx_strand_id
1 'polypeptide(L)'
;RPLGKSRPSRRGLTALNGPFFTLTDPAATNTTVSGAKGAALAHMKQAGLPVPDAFIVPTETFRSAIDDLPKQAINALKKGPSNANHIVTDGLRNGTLFNSWLDALGEAYAALGSRAVSARSSSTAEDLAEASFAGQYETVLNIVDLNKLVDGIGRVWASHFSPHAQAYRKRHRIPEEGSAMAVVVQRQIASRASGVLFTRDPQSGAKRCVISAALGQ
;
A
#
# COMPACT_ATOMS: atom_id res chain seq x y z
N ARG A 1 19.93 -25.14 33.88
CA ARG A 1 18.87 -24.09 33.94
C ARG A 1 18.91 -23.29 32.63
N PRO A 2 17.91 -23.32 31.80
CA PRO A 2 17.84 -22.43 30.64
C PRO A 2 17.21 -21.10 31.06
N LEU A 3 17.92 -20.00 30.79
CA LEU A 3 17.44 -18.63 30.95
C LEU A 3 16.31 -18.39 29.99
N GLY A 4 15.11 -18.23 30.54
CA GLY A 4 13.93 -17.81 29.79
C GLY A 4 14.10 -16.39 29.23
N LYS A 5 14.33 -16.29 27.93
CA LYS A 5 14.19 -15.03 27.22
C LYS A 5 12.70 -14.73 27.10
N SER A 6 12.21 -13.79 27.90
CA SER A 6 10.88 -13.23 27.76
C SER A 6 10.72 -12.67 26.33
N ARG A 7 9.80 -13.25 25.56
CA ARG A 7 9.37 -12.67 24.29
C ARG A 7 8.71 -11.31 24.59
N PRO A 8 9.13 -10.23 23.90
CA PRO A 8 8.41 -8.96 24.05
C PRO A 8 6.96 -9.17 23.68
N SER A 9 6.06 -8.68 24.52
CA SER A 9 4.61 -8.75 24.32
C SER A 9 4.26 -8.18 22.95
N ARG A 10 3.63 -8.99 22.10
CA ARG A 10 3.06 -8.57 20.83
C ARG A 10 1.81 -7.72 21.12
N ARG A 11 1.97 -6.48 21.55
CA ARG A 11 0.89 -5.51 21.41
C ARG A 11 0.86 -5.15 19.94
N GLY A 12 -0.10 -5.69 19.20
CA GLY A 12 -0.40 -5.25 17.84
C GLY A 12 -0.85 -3.79 17.84
N LEU A 13 -0.75 -3.13 16.70
CA LEU A 13 -1.31 -1.78 16.50
C LEU A 13 -2.80 -1.84 16.88
N THR A 14 -3.14 -1.15 17.94
CA THR A 14 -4.53 -0.98 18.36
C THR A 14 -5.18 0.24 17.79
N ALA A 15 -6.04 0.89 17.72
CA ALA A 15 -6.62 2.05 17.05
C ALA A 15 -5.59 3.17 16.81
N LEU A 16 -5.68 3.82 15.66
CA LEU A 16 -4.98 5.05 15.33
C LEU A 16 -5.93 6.24 15.46
N ASN A 17 -5.46 7.35 15.99
CA ASN A 17 -6.16 8.62 15.91
C ASN A 17 -5.87 9.23 14.53
N GLY A 18 -6.91 9.45 13.71
CA GLY A 18 -6.73 10.12 12.43
C GLY A 18 -7.29 9.35 11.22
N PRO A 19 -6.93 9.77 10.00
CA PRO A 19 -7.55 9.26 8.77
C PRO A 19 -7.00 7.90 8.31
N PHE A 20 -6.27 7.17 9.16
CA PHE A 20 -5.67 5.89 8.84
C PHE A 20 -6.36 4.73 9.56
N PHE A 21 -6.33 3.56 8.94
CA PHE A 21 -6.89 2.34 9.52
C PHE A 21 -5.80 1.33 9.86
N THR A 22 -5.89 0.70 11.01
CA THR A 22 -5.09 -0.49 11.29
C THR A 22 -5.67 -1.71 10.56
N LEU A 23 -4.92 -2.77 10.43
CA LEU A 23 -5.44 -4.03 9.84
C LEU A 23 -6.52 -4.70 10.70
N THR A 24 -6.70 -4.27 11.95
CA THR A 24 -7.72 -4.78 12.88
C THR A 24 -9.01 -3.98 12.82
N ASP A 25 -9.01 -2.81 12.19
CA ASP A 25 -10.22 -2.03 11.98
C ASP A 25 -11.21 -2.76 11.07
N PRO A 26 -12.50 -2.82 11.41
CA PRO A 26 -13.50 -3.42 10.52
C PRO A 26 -13.56 -2.76 9.15
N ALA A 27 -13.40 -1.43 9.06
CA ALA A 27 -13.40 -0.70 7.80
C ALA A 27 -12.23 -1.08 6.89
N ALA A 28 -11.12 -1.59 7.45
CA ALA A 28 -9.96 -2.01 6.66
C ALA A 28 -10.23 -3.20 5.74
N THR A 29 -11.29 -3.99 5.99
CA THR A 29 -11.69 -5.10 5.12
C THR A 29 -12.46 -4.66 3.88
N ASN A 30 -12.87 -3.39 3.83
CA ASN A 30 -13.60 -2.84 2.69
C ASN A 30 -12.61 -2.46 1.57
N THR A 31 -12.73 -3.11 0.41
CA THR A 31 -11.87 -2.86 -0.76
C THR A 31 -12.01 -1.45 -1.32
N THR A 32 -13.15 -0.79 -1.14
CA THR A 32 -13.32 0.60 -1.57
C THR A 32 -12.53 1.59 -0.71
N VAL A 33 -12.21 1.22 0.54
CA VAL A 33 -11.43 2.00 1.50
C VAL A 33 -9.95 1.67 1.40
N SER A 34 -9.63 0.38 1.41
CA SER A 34 -8.27 -0.13 1.62
C SER A 34 -7.60 -0.64 0.34
N GLY A 35 -8.33 -0.66 -0.77
CA GLY A 35 -7.91 -1.39 -1.96
C GLY A 35 -7.87 -2.91 -1.72
N ALA A 36 -7.58 -3.67 -2.75
CA ALA A 36 -7.63 -5.11 -2.70
C ALA A 36 -6.58 -5.72 -1.75
N LYS A 37 -5.31 -5.31 -1.86
CA LYS A 37 -4.23 -5.83 -0.97
C LYS A 37 -4.47 -5.46 0.49
N GLY A 38 -4.88 -4.21 0.77
CA GLY A 38 -5.17 -3.76 2.12
C GLY A 38 -6.28 -4.57 2.76
N ALA A 39 -7.38 -4.75 2.05
CA ALA A 39 -8.52 -5.55 2.51
C ALA A 39 -8.14 -7.02 2.75
N ALA A 40 -7.38 -7.62 1.83
CA ALA A 40 -6.91 -9.00 1.99
C ALA A 40 -6.00 -9.16 3.23
N LEU A 41 -5.07 -8.21 3.46
CA LEU A 41 -4.22 -8.22 4.65
C LEU A 41 -5.03 -8.04 5.94
N ALA A 42 -6.06 -7.17 5.92
CA ALA A 42 -6.96 -7.00 7.05
C ALA A 42 -7.74 -8.27 7.36
N HIS A 43 -8.32 -8.92 6.35
CA HIS A 43 -8.99 -10.22 6.52
C HIS A 43 -8.05 -11.28 7.11
N MET A 44 -6.84 -11.40 6.58
CA MET A 44 -5.84 -12.34 7.12
C MET A 44 -5.48 -12.02 8.57
N LYS A 45 -5.25 -10.74 8.91
CA LYS A 45 -4.92 -10.32 10.27
C LYS A 45 -6.05 -10.63 11.25
N GLN A 46 -7.31 -10.33 10.87
CA GLN A 46 -8.50 -10.58 11.68
C GLN A 46 -8.79 -12.07 11.83
N ALA A 47 -8.42 -12.89 10.84
CA ALA A 47 -8.46 -14.36 10.93
C ALA A 47 -7.31 -14.95 11.78
N GLY A 48 -6.47 -14.11 12.42
CA GLY A 48 -5.38 -14.57 13.29
C GLY A 48 -4.11 -15.03 12.57
N LEU A 49 -4.02 -14.83 11.26
CA LEU A 49 -2.79 -15.15 10.50
C LEU A 49 -1.64 -14.21 10.88
N PRO A 50 -0.38 -14.66 10.79
CA PRO A 50 0.80 -13.90 11.21
C PRO A 50 1.17 -12.81 10.19
N VAL A 51 0.28 -11.83 9.98
CA VAL A 51 0.52 -10.67 9.13
C VAL A 51 1.36 -9.64 9.90
N PRO A 52 2.45 -9.11 9.33
CA PRO A 52 3.20 -8.00 9.91
C PRO A 52 2.30 -6.79 10.15
N ASP A 53 2.60 -6.02 11.21
CA ASP A 53 1.82 -4.84 11.54
C ASP A 53 1.89 -3.83 10.39
N ALA A 54 0.76 -3.19 10.12
CA ALA A 54 0.60 -2.21 9.07
C ALA A 54 -0.52 -1.24 9.42
N PHE A 55 -0.50 -0.09 8.78
CA PHE A 55 -1.66 0.78 8.66
C PHE A 55 -1.95 1.08 7.19
N ILE A 56 -3.16 1.53 6.94
CA ILE A 56 -3.66 1.82 5.61
C ILE A 56 -3.92 3.32 5.49
N VAL A 57 -3.30 3.94 4.51
CA VAL A 57 -3.69 5.26 4.00
C VAL A 57 -4.83 5.02 3.02
N PRO A 58 -6.07 5.43 3.33
CA PRO A 58 -7.24 5.03 2.57
C PRO A 58 -7.32 5.71 1.20
N THR A 59 -8.15 5.16 0.35
CA THR A 59 -8.43 5.69 -1.00
C THR A 59 -8.97 7.11 -0.98
N GLU A 60 -9.68 7.50 0.08
CA GLU A 60 -10.21 8.85 0.24
C GLU A 60 -9.09 9.89 0.36
N THR A 61 -8.01 9.56 1.10
CA THR A 61 -6.83 10.43 1.20
C THR A 61 -6.17 10.63 -0.17
N PHE A 62 -6.11 9.58 -1.01
CA PHE A 62 -5.64 9.70 -2.39
C PHE A 62 -6.51 10.65 -3.20
N ARG A 63 -7.84 10.49 -3.14
CA ARG A 63 -8.78 11.37 -3.87
C ARG A 63 -8.60 12.81 -3.45
N SER A 64 -8.63 13.08 -2.15
CA SER A 64 -8.44 14.43 -1.61
C SER A 64 -7.11 15.06 -2.05
N ALA A 65 -6.02 14.29 -2.02
CA ALA A 65 -4.71 14.77 -2.44
C ALA A 65 -4.65 15.08 -3.94
N ILE A 66 -5.34 14.32 -4.78
CA ILE A 66 -5.39 14.57 -6.22
C ILE A 66 -6.32 15.75 -6.53
N ASP A 67 -7.45 15.87 -5.82
CA ASP A 67 -8.40 16.97 -6.01
C ASP A 67 -7.82 18.34 -5.58
N ASP A 68 -6.89 18.34 -4.62
CA ASP A 68 -6.12 19.54 -4.20
C ASP A 68 -5.12 20.02 -5.26
N LEU A 69 -4.79 19.22 -6.25
CA LEU A 69 -3.84 19.60 -7.30
C LEU A 69 -4.42 20.68 -8.24
N PRO A 70 -3.60 21.59 -8.74
CA PRO A 70 -4.00 22.51 -9.81
C PRO A 70 -4.54 21.75 -11.04
N LYS A 71 -5.57 22.27 -11.70
CA LYS A 71 -6.17 21.64 -12.89
C LYS A 71 -5.16 21.28 -13.98
N GLN A 72 -4.11 22.11 -14.16
CA GLN A 72 -3.05 21.84 -15.13
C GLN A 72 -2.23 20.60 -14.73
N ALA A 73 -1.97 20.40 -13.44
CA ALA A 73 -1.27 19.22 -12.92
C ALA A 73 -2.10 17.95 -13.10
N ILE A 74 -3.40 18.00 -12.79
CA ILE A 74 -4.33 16.87 -13.02
C ILE A 74 -4.37 16.50 -14.51
N ASN A 75 -4.49 17.48 -15.39
CA ASN A 75 -4.48 17.26 -16.83
C ASN A 75 -3.15 16.70 -17.36
N ALA A 76 -2.03 17.09 -16.73
CA ALA A 76 -0.73 16.51 -17.05
C ALA A 76 -0.66 15.04 -16.61
N LEU A 77 -1.12 14.71 -15.39
CA LEU A 77 -1.14 13.34 -14.86
C LEU A 77 -1.95 12.39 -15.76
N LYS A 78 -3.10 12.84 -16.28
CA LYS A 78 -3.93 12.06 -17.21
C LYS A 78 -3.21 11.68 -18.51
N LYS A 79 -2.14 12.37 -18.87
CA LYS A 79 -1.32 12.07 -20.06
C LYS A 79 -0.16 11.11 -19.77
N GLY A 80 -0.02 10.65 -18.52
CA GLY A 80 1.06 9.74 -18.11
C GLY A 80 2.46 10.35 -18.19
N PRO A 81 2.72 11.50 -17.55
CA PRO A 81 3.99 12.19 -17.67
C PRO A 81 5.10 11.42 -16.93
N SER A 82 6.33 11.49 -17.43
CA SER A 82 7.50 10.87 -16.80
C SER A 82 7.82 11.46 -15.41
N ASN A 83 7.38 12.69 -15.13
CA ASN A 83 7.54 13.38 -13.87
C ASN A 83 6.31 13.29 -12.93
N ALA A 84 5.41 12.32 -13.14
CA ALA A 84 4.21 12.14 -12.31
C ALA A 84 4.54 12.10 -10.82
N ASN A 85 5.65 11.46 -10.44
CA ASN A 85 6.10 11.40 -9.05
C ASN A 85 6.32 12.80 -8.47
N HIS A 86 6.99 13.67 -9.20
CA HIS A 86 7.25 15.05 -8.76
C HIS A 86 5.95 15.83 -8.57
N ILE A 87 5.06 15.76 -9.57
CA ILE A 87 3.75 16.42 -9.51
C ILE A 87 2.95 15.99 -8.28
N VAL A 88 2.85 14.69 -8.03
CA VAL A 88 2.05 14.15 -6.92
C VAL A 88 2.70 14.45 -5.57
N THR A 89 4.03 14.26 -5.44
CA THR A 89 4.73 14.49 -4.17
C THR A 89 4.76 15.96 -3.79
N ASP A 90 5.00 16.86 -4.74
CA ASP A 90 4.96 18.29 -4.50
C ASP A 90 3.54 18.76 -4.18
N GLY A 91 2.55 18.25 -4.91
CA GLY A 91 1.15 18.53 -4.63
C GLY A 91 0.73 18.08 -3.24
N LEU A 92 1.15 16.89 -2.81
CA LEU A 92 0.90 16.38 -1.47
C LEU A 92 1.52 17.31 -0.40
N ARG A 93 2.78 17.73 -0.59
CA ARG A 93 3.50 18.59 0.36
C ARG A 93 2.96 20.01 0.46
N ASN A 94 2.37 20.53 -0.62
CA ASN A 94 1.83 21.89 -0.69
C ASN A 94 0.29 21.91 -0.56
N GLY A 95 -0.37 20.75 -0.43
CA GLY A 95 -1.81 20.64 -0.30
C GLY A 95 -2.33 21.12 1.05
N THR A 96 -3.62 21.47 1.10
CA THR A 96 -4.28 22.05 2.29
C THR A 96 -4.33 21.08 3.46
N LEU A 97 -4.36 19.78 3.18
CA LEU A 97 -4.45 18.73 4.19
C LEU A 97 -3.08 18.32 4.78
N PHE A 98 -1.98 18.84 4.22
CA PHE A 98 -0.65 18.28 4.50
C PHE A 98 -0.27 18.31 5.99
N ASN A 99 -0.44 19.42 6.67
CA ASN A 99 0.02 19.56 8.06
C ASN A 99 -0.71 18.60 9.02
N SER A 100 -2.04 18.59 8.98
CA SER A 100 -2.84 17.70 9.83
C SER A 100 -2.63 16.21 9.48
N TRP A 101 -2.44 15.93 8.19
CA TRP A 101 -2.14 14.59 7.71
C TRP A 101 -0.73 14.14 8.10
N LEU A 102 0.27 15.03 8.08
CA LEU A 102 1.66 14.73 8.43
C LEU A 102 1.80 14.36 9.90
N ASP A 103 1.13 15.06 10.80
CA ASP A 103 1.15 14.77 12.24
C ASP A 103 0.55 13.37 12.49
N ALA A 104 -0.62 13.09 11.93
CA ALA A 104 -1.25 11.78 12.04
C ALA A 104 -0.41 10.66 11.41
N LEU A 105 0.29 10.94 10.28
CA LEU A 105 1.20 9.98 9.65
C LEU A 105 2.41 9.70 10.55
N GLY A 106 2.94 10.73 11.20
CA GLY A 106 4.03 10.60 12.17
C GLY A 106 3.65 9.70 13.33
N GLU A 107 2.46 9.88 13.91
CA GLU A 107 1.93 9.02 14.99
C GLU A 107 1.76 7.57 14.52
N ALA A 108 1.15 7.36 13.35
CA ALA A 108 0.93 6.04 12.78
C ALA A 108 2.26 5.31 12.47
N TYR A 109 3.25 6.04 11.94
CA TYR A 109 4.58 5.51 11.68
C TYR A 109 5.32 5.15 12.98
N ALA A 110 5.27 6.01 13.99
CA ALA A 110 5.86 5.75 15.31
C ALA A 110 5.24 4.51 15.97
N ALA A 111 3.92 4.33 15.83
CA ALA A 111 3.20 3.17 16.36
C ALA A 111 3.64 1.83 15.73
N LEU A 112 4.22 1.83 14.51
CA LEU A 112 4.88 0.67 13.91
C LEU A 112 6.25 0.36 14.53
N GLY A 113 6.73 1.17 15.49
CA GLY A 113 7.97 0.96 16.22
C GLY A 113 9.21 1.50 15.53
N SER A 114 9.07 2.52 14.68
CA SER A 114 10.17 3.27 14.02
C SER A 114 11.23 2.37 13.35
N ARG A 115 10.81 1.24 12.82
CA ARG A 115 11.63 0.32 12.02
C ARG A 115 11.41 0.61 10.53
N ALA A 116 12.25 0.03 9.69
CA ALA A 116 12.04 0.09 8.25
C ALA A 116 10.63 -0.41 7.89
N VAL A 117 9.94 0.36 7.06
CA VAL A 117 8.63 0.01 6.52
C VAL A 117 8.66 -0.02 5.00
N SER A 118 7.65 -0.62 4.41
CA SER A 118 7.36 -0.56 2.98
C SER A 118 6.06 0.18 2.75
N ALA A 119 6.00 1.00 1.70
CA ALA A 119 4.77 1.58 1.16
C ALA A 119 4.36 0.80 -0.08
N ARG A 120 3.19 0.18 -0.03
CA ARG A 120 2.71 -0.77 -1.06
C ARG A 120 1.40 -0.28 -1.65
N SER A 121 1.32 -0.27 -2.95
CA SER A 121 0.08 0.03 -3.68
C SER A 121 -1.04 -0.93 -3.31
N SER A 122 -2.23 -0.42 -3.18
CA SER A 122 -3.46 -1.18 -2.97
C SER A 122 -4.61 -0.50 -3.73
N SER A 123 -4.79 -0.88 -4.98
CA SER A 123 -5.79 -0.27 -5.85
C SER A 123 -7.17 -0.92 -5.63
N THR A 124 -8.23 -0.12 -5.81
CA THR A 124 -9.60 -0.63 -5.85
C THR A 124 -9.90 -1.48 -7.09
N ALA A 125 -9.06 -1.36 -8.12
CA ALA A 125 -9.21 -2.07 -9.38
C ALA A 125 -8.36 -3.35 -9.48
N GLU A 126 -7.60 -3.71 -8.43
CA GLU A 126 -6.57 -4.76 -8.50
C GLU A 126 -7.12 -6.20 -8.56
N ASP A 127 -8.33 -6.44 -8.07
CA ASP A 127 -8.98 -7.76 -7.99
C ASP A 127 -10.21 -7.91 -8.90
N LEU A 128 -10.22 -7.25 -10.03
CA LEU A 128 -11.24 -7.55 -11.04
C LEU A 128 -10.96 -8.95 -11.62
N ALA A 129 -11.99 -9.79 -11.67
CA ALA A 129 -11.92 -11.23 -11.97
C ALA A 129 -11.14 -11.61 -13.24
N GLU A 130 -10.90 -10.65 -14.14
CA GLU A 130 -10.21 -10.84 -15.41
C GLU A 130 -8.91 -10.01 -15.54
N ALA A 131 -8.48 -9.31 -14.47
CA ALA A 131 -7.37 -8.38 -14.56
C ALA A 131 -6.45 -8.46 -13.33
N SER A 132 -5.26 -9.02 -13.48
CA SER A 132 -4.22 -9.00 -12.46
C SER A 132 -3.30 -7.79 -12.64
N PHE A 133 -3.36 -6.82 -11.72
CA PHE A 133 -2.43 -5.69 -11.69
C PHE A 133 -1.06 -6.03 -11.09
N ALA A 134 -0.69 -7.30 -11.04
CA ALA A 134 0.60 -7.72 -10.51
C ALA A 134 1.75 -6.99 -11.23
N GLY A 135 2.59 -6.28 -10.48
CA GLY A 135 3.72 -5.53 -11.00
C GLY A 135 3.40 -4.22 -11.73
N GLN A 136 2.11 -3.80 -11.80
CA GLN A 136 1.72 -2.56 -12.51
C GLN A 136 1.95 -1.30 -11.69
N TYR A 137 1.95 -1.41 -10.37
CA TYR A 137 2.07 -0.31 -9.43
C TYR A 137 3.33 -0.43 -8.58
N GLU A 138 3.79 0.69 -8.07
CA GLU A 138 5.05 0.76 -7.33
C GLU A 138 4.91 0.24 -5.88
N THR A 139 6.01 -0.32 -5.39
CA THR A 139 6.24 -0.63 -3.98
C THR A 139 7.56 -0.01 -3.58
N VAL A 140 7.56 0.81 -2.54
CA VAL A 140 8.78 1.44 -1.99
C VAL A 140 9.18 0.69 -0.73
N LEU A 141 10.41 0.20 -0.72
CA LEU A 141 11.01 -0.55 0.39
C LEU A 141 12.00 0.30 1.18
N ASN A 142 12.41 -0.17 2.35
CA ASN A 142 13.47 0.41 3.18
C ASN A 142 13.23 1.87 3.57
N ILE A 143 11.98 2.21 3.88
CA ILE A 143 11.60 3.53 4.37
C ILE A 143 11.93 3.58 5.87
N VAL A 144 12.82 4.49 6.26
CA VAL A 144 13.38 4.55 7.62
C VAL A 144 13.09 5.86 8.36
N ASP A 145 12.44 6.82 7.71
CA ASP A 145 12.04 8.10 8.29
C ASP A 145 10.73 8.63 7.67
N LEU A 146 10.13 9.62 8.35
CA LEU A 146 8.84 10.18 7.97
C LEU A 146 8.87 10.89 6.62
N ASN A 147 9.96 11.61 6.30
CA ASN A 147 10.08 12.31 5.03
C ASN A 147 10.12 11.34 3.85
N LYS A 148 10.91 10.25 4.00
CA LYS A 148 10.93 9.17 3.01
C LYS A 148 9.60 8.44 2.92
N LEU A 149 8.82 8.38 4.01
CA LEU A 149 7.48 7.79 3.97
C LEU A 149 6.53 8.66 3.15
N VAL A 150 6.55 9.97 3.33
CA VAL A 150 5.78 10.91 2.49
C VAL A 150 6.14 10.75 1.02
N ASP A 151 7.43 10.73 0.70
CA ASP A 151 7.91 10.51 -0.68
C ASP A 151 7.50 9.15 -1.22
N GLY A 152 7.58 8.12 -0.38
CA GLY A 152 7.15 6.76 -0.73
C GLY A 152 5.67 6.68 -1.07
N ILE A 153 4.81 7.34 -0.29
CA ILE A 153 3.38 7.42 -0.55
C ILE A 153 3.11 8.18 -1.85
N GLY A 154 3.77 9.33 -2.04
CA GLY A 154 3.67 10.11 -3.29
C GLY A 154 4.07 9.29 -4.52
N ARG A 155 5.16 8.51 -4.45
CA ARG A 155 5.60 7.61 -5.52
C ARG A 155 4.59 6.51 -5.80
N VAL A 156 4.04 5.88 -4.77
CA VAL A 156 2.99 4.87 -4.94
C VAL A 156 1.78 5.48 -5.64
N TRP A 157 1.32 6.66 -5.21
CA TRP A 157 0.20 7.34 -5.84
C TRP A 157 0.49 7.77 -7.28
N ALA A 158 1.70 8.26 -7.55
CA ALA A 158 2.13 8.62 -8.90
C ALA A 158 2.13 7.42 -9.86
N SER A 159 2.42 6.22 -9.36
CA SER A 159 2.39 5.00 -10.19
C SER A 159 1.02 4.70 -10.78
N HIS A 160 -0.06 5.21 -10.16
CA HIS A 160 -1.42 5.17 -10.71
C HIS A 160 -1.53 5.85 -12.07
N PHE A 161 -0.75 6.90 -12.30
CA PHE A 161 -0.73 7.71 -13.52
C PHE A 161 0.36 7.27 -14.50
N SER A 162 1.10 6.20 -14.22
CA SER A 162 2.13 5.71 -15.13
C SER A 162 1.52 5.31 -16.48
N PRO A 163 2.26 5.48 -17.62
CA PRO A 163 1.78 5.06 -18.94
C PRO A 163 1.37 3.60 -18.96
N HIS A 164 2.10 2.76 -18.21
CA HIS A 164 1.84 1.34 -18.12
C HIS A 164 0.52 1.03 -17.41
N ALA A 165 0.26 1.65 -16.26
CA ALA A 165 -0.99 1.49 -15.52
C ALA A 165 -2.20 2.04 -16.31
N GLN A 166 -2.02 3.15 -17.03
CA GLN A 166 -3.08 3.70 -17.90
C GLN A 166 -3.39 2.78 -19.07
N ALA A 167 -2.36 2.29 -19.77
CA ALA A 167 -2.52 1.34 -20.88
C ALA A 167 -3.22 0.05 -20.41
N TYR A 168 -2.87 -0.43 -19.23
CA TYR A 168 -3.49 -1.60 -18.63
C TYR A 168 -4.98 -1.36 -18.35
N ARG A 169 -5.35 -0.25 -17.68
CA ARG A 169 -6.76 0.11 -17.43
C ARG A 169 -7.55 0.23 -18.74
N LYS A 170 -6.99 0.91 -19.74
CA LYS A 170 -7.62 1.04 -21.07
C LYS A 170 -7.86 -0.32 -21.72
N ARG A 171 -6.87 -1.22 -21.69
CA ARG A 171 -6.98 -2.58 -22.27
C ARG A 171 -8.08 -3.39 -21.59
N HIS A 172 -8.23 -3.28 -20.27
CA HIS A 172 -9.21 -4.02 -19.49
C HIS A 172 -10.53 -3.26 -19.28
N ARG A 173 -10.72 -2.12 -19.96
CA ARG A 173 -11.92 -1.28 -19.88
C ARG A 173 -12.29 -0.85 -18.47
N ILE A 174 -11.27 -0.61 -17.64
CA ILE A 174 -11.44 -0.15 -16.26
C ILE A 174 -11.58 1.37 -16.28
N PRO A 175 -12.68 1.95 -15.79
CA PRO A 175 -12.88 3.40 -15.76
C PRO A 175 -11.80 4.07 -14.90
N GLU A 176 -11.27 5.20 -15.36
CA GLU A 176 -10.40 6.04 -14.51
C GLU A 176 -11.20 6.64 -13.35
N GLU A 177 -12.44 7.03 -13.63
CA GLU A 177 -13.40 7.52 -12.66
C GLU A 177 -13.77 6.39 -11.70
N GLY A 178 -13.45 6.55 -10.40
CA GLY A 178 -13.69 5.54 -9.38
C GLY A 178 -12.51 4.61 -9.09
N SER A 179 -11.49 4.57 -9.94
CA SER A 179 -10.23 3.91 -9.61
C SER A 179 -9.44 4.77 -8.63
N ALA A 180 -9.07 4.20 -7.48
CA ALA A 180 -8.33 4.91 -6.44
C ALA A 180 -7.25 4.02 -5.84
N MET A 181 -6.27 4.66 -5.19
CA MET A 181 -5.07 4.01 -4.67
C MET A 181 -4.95 4.21 -3.17
N ALA A 182 -5.26 3.20 -2.39
CA ALA A 182 -4.81 3.14 -1.00
C ALA A 182 -3.33 2.77 -0.91
N VAL A 183 -2.69 3.09 0.20
CA VAL A 183 -1.31 2.66 0.47
C VAL A 183 -1.27 1.85 1.74
N VAL A 184 -0.73 0.64 1.67
CA VAL A 184 -0.42 -0.17 2.85
C VAL A 184 0.99 0.17 3.30
N VAL A 185 1.10 0.84 4.45
CA VAL A 185 2.38 1.07 5.12
C VAL A 185 2.61 -0.07 6.10
N GLN A 186 3.53 -0.96 5.77
CA GLN A 186 3.74 -2.22 6.48
C GLN A 186 5.15 -2.33 7.03
N ARG A 187 5.29 -2.81 8.25
CA ARG A 187 6.59 -3.12 8.86
C ARG A 187 7.35 -4.12 7.98
N GLN A 188 8.55 -3.74 7.57
CA GLN A 188 9.41 -4.59 6.76
C GLN A 188 10.04 -5.70 7.61
N ILE A 189 10.03 -6.90 7.08
CA ILE A 189 10.66 -8.05 7.71
C ILE A 189 12.07 -8.21 7.13
N ALA A 190 13.08 -8.25 7.99
CA ALA A 190 14.43 -8.64 7.59
C ALA A 190 14.45 -10.17 7.42
N SER A 191 14.04 -10.64 6.26
CA SER A 191 13.90 -12.07 5.97
C SER A 191 15.27 -12.70 5.64
N ARG A 192 15.51 -13.90 6.19
CA ARG A 192 16.66 -14.75 5.78
C ARG A 192 16.36 -15.46 4.46
N ALA A 193 15.10 -15.74 4.23
CA ALA A 193 14.59 -16.30 2.98
C ALA A 193 13.18 -15.75 2.73
N SER A 194 12.83 -15.56 1.48
CA SER A 194 11.50 -15.14 1.02
C SER A 194 11.05 -16.01 -0.13
N GLY A 195 9.75 -16.02 -0.39
CA GLY A 195 9.23 -16.80 -1.50
C GLY A 195 7.75 -16.60 -1.73
N VAL A 196 7.28 -17.22 -2.80
CA VAL A 196 5.87 -17.24 -3.18
C VAL A 196 5.40 -18.68 -3.21
N LEU A 197 4.25 -18.93 -2.59
CA LEU A 197 3.56 -20.20 -2.66
C LEU A 197 2.26 -20.02 -3.45
N PHE A 198 2.13 -20.78 -4.52
CA PHE A 198 0.89 -20.92 -5.26
C PHE A 198 0.18 -22.20 -4.83
N THR A 199 -1.09 -22.10 -4.49
CA THR A 199 -1.93 -23.25 -4.13
C THR A 199 -2.42 -24.05 -5.36
N ARG A 200 -2.24 -23.45 -6.54
CA ARG A 200 -2.41 -24.08 -7.85
C ARG A 200 -1.23 -23.70 -8.73
N ASP A 201 -0.85 -24.60 -9.60
CA ASP A 201 0.18 -24.32 -10.61
C ASP A 201 -0.26 -23.15 -11.51
N PRO A 202 0.47 -22.02 -11.53
CA PRO A 202 0.07 -20.84 -12.30
C PRO A 202 0.18 -21.04 -13.82
N GLN A 203 0.94 -22.06 -14.30
CA GLN A 203 1.11 -22.33 -15.72
C GLN A 203 0.06 -23.31 -16.24
N SER A 204 -0.19 -24.38 -15.50
CA SER A 204 -1.08 -25.47 -15.94
C SER A 204 -2.48 -25.46 -15.30
N GLY A 205 -2.68 -24.66 -14.23
CA GLY A 205 -3.91 -24.67 -13.43
C GLY A 205 -4.09 -25.93 -12.59
N ALA A 206 -3.13 -26.87 -12.61
CA ALA A 206 -3.22 -28.12 -11.88
C ALA A 206 -3.31 -27.91 -10.36
N LYS A 207 -4.04 -28.81 -9.67
CA LYS A 207 -4.17 -28.80 -8.20
C LYS A 207 -2.89 -29.32 -7.54
N ARG A 208 -1.80 -28.53 -7.63
CA ARG A 208 -0.54 -28.78 -6.93
C ARG A 208 0.03 -27.46 -6.41
N CYS A 209 0.65 -27.52 -5.24
CA CYS A 209 1.37 -26.36 -4.73
C CYS A 209 2.69 -26.19 -5.47
N VAL A 210 2.98 -24.93 -5.85
CA VAL A 210 4.27 -24.53 -6.42
C VAL A 210 4.89 -23.51 -5.48
N ILE A 211 6.13 -23.76 -5.06
CA ILE A 211 6.89 -22.88 -4.17
C ILE A 211 8.11 -22.38 -4.93
N SER A 212 8.27 -21.07 -4.99
CA SER A 212 9.48 -20.42 -5.43
C SER A 212 10.08 -19.67 -4.25
N ALA A 213 11.33 -19.93 -3.91
CA ALA A 213 12.00 -19.33 -2.76
C ALA A 213 13.42 -18.89 -3.09
N ALA A 214 13.87 -17.82 -2.42
CA ALA A 214 15.22 -17.29 -2.53
C ALA A 214 15.76 -16.89 -1.15
N LEU A 215 17.07 -16.79 -1.00
CA LEU A 215 17.70 -16.22 0.20
C LEU A 215 17.56 -14.68 0.16
N GLY A 216 17.24 -14.09 1.31
CA GLY A 216 17.01 -12.66 1.45
C GLY A 216 15.58 -12.23 1.08
N GLN A 217 15.47 -11.02 0.53
CA GLN A 217 14.21 -10.40 0.07
C GLN A 217 14.10 -10.45 -1.45
#